data_36500761bd34dcebc9075d0958d881c1
#
_entry.id   36500761bd34dcebc9075d0958d881c1
#
_cell.length_a   1.000
_cell.length_b   1.000
_cell.length_c   1.000
_cell.angle_alpha   90.00
_cell.angle_beta   90.00
_cell.angle_gamma   90.00
#
_symmetry.space_group_name_H-M   'P 1'
#
loop_
_entity.id
_entity.type
_entity.pdbx_description
1 polymer ?
#
loop_
_entity_poly.entity_id
_entity_poly.type
_entity_poly.pdbx_seq_one_letter_code
_entity_poly.pdbx_strand_id
1 'polypeptide(L)'
;LEVFASISLIMLSSVGLSILTKKLFMINFCGKKNYLIKISYVVIIILLFSLPLIFPENSNWINIPDNPATIFTGATQNPPTNDWLESLEWIKLNTTENAKIISWWDYGYWITTLSDRTTYVDNATLNDNHIRKVASVFMSTPEDSWKLLNEMNADYVVVFLAVVDIGNNSTDDPLYVLGTGGDESKIVWFTRIAEFPVANFIESDGKTLTPYFYDNTMLGKLIPFTPVVYYHPQTEENSQVYK
;
A
#
# COMPACT_ATOMS: atom_id res chain seq x y z
N LEU A 1 2.13 -12.77 -11.21
CA LEU A 1 1.66 -13.42 -12.47
C LEU A 1 1.14 -12.39 -13.48
N GLU A 2 0.31 -11.42 -13.09
CA GLU A 2 -0.28 -10.42 -13.99
C GLU A 2 0.77 -9.54 -14.70
N VAL A 3 1.78 -9.08 -13.99
CA VAL A 3 2.85 -8.25 -14.58
C VAL A 3 3.61 -9.00 -15.68
N PHE A 4 3.96 -10.27 -15.43
CA PHE A 4 4.65 -11.09 -16.42
C PHE A 4 3.76 -11.42 -17.63
N ALA A 5 2.47 -11.69 -17.39
CA ALA A 5 1.49 -11.89 -18.46
C ALA A 5 1.30 -10.62 -19.28
N SER A 6 1.24 -9.45 -18.64
CA SER A 6 1.10 -8.16 -19.32
C SER A 6 2.27 -7.86 -20.26
N ILE A 7 3.51 -8.09 -19.83
CA ILE A 7 4.70 -7.89 -20.67
C ILE A 7 4.63 -8.77 -21.92
N SER A 8 4.33 -10.05 -21.74
CA SER A 8 4.21 -11.00 -22.85
C SER A 8 3.11 -10.61 -23.84
N LEU A 9 1.94 -10.19 -23.31
CA LEU A 9 0.82 -9.74 -24.13
C LEU A 9 1.16 -8.45 -24.91
N ILE A 10 1.85 -7.50 -24.30
CA ILE A 10 2.30 -6.27 -24.97
C ILE A 10 3.27 -6.61 -26.11
N MET A 11 4.21 -7.49 -25.89
CA MET A 11 5.15 -7.94 -26.94
C MET A 11 4.42 -8.61 -28.10
N LEU A 12 3.53 -9.56 -27.83
CA LEU A 12 2.74 -10.23 -28.86
C LEU A 12 1.84 -9.27 -29.63
N SER A 13 1.18 -8.35 -28.91
CA SER A 13 0.32 -7.33 -29.51
C SER A 13 1.10 -6.39 -30.41
N SER A 14 2.30 -5.97 -30.02
CA SER A 14 3.17 -5.11 -30.84
C SER A 14 3.62 -5.79 -32.14
N VAL A 15 3.97 -7.08 -32.06
CA VAL A 15 4.30 -7.88 -33.25
C VAL A 15 3.07 -8.04 -34.15
N GLY A 16 1.92 -8.38 -33.58
CA GLY A 16 0.66 -8.50 -34.31
C GLY A 16 0.28 -7.21 -35.03
N LEU A 17 0.36 -6.08 -34.33
CA LEU A 17 0.09 -4.76 -34.88
C LEU A 17 1.07 -4.41 -36.02
N SER A 18 2.36 -4.72 -35.86
CA SER A 18 3.37 -4.50 -36.90
C SER A 18 3.07 -5.30 -38.16
N ILE A 19 2.71 -6.59 -38.02
CA ILE A 19 2.34 -7.44 -39.16
C ILE A 19 1.09 -6.90 -39.85
N LEU A 20 0.05 -6.52 -39.10
CA LEU A 20 -1.18 -5.97 -39.61
C LEU A 20 -0.93 -4.70 -40.42
N THR A 21 -0.15 -3.78 -39.82
CA THR A 21 0.24 -2.52 -40.47
C THR A 21 0.97 -2.77 -41.79
N LYS A 22 1.99 -3.63 -41.76
CA LYS A 22 2.74 -3.98 -42.99
C LYS A 22 1.82 -4.54 -44.08
N LYS A 23 0.97 -5.52 -43.72
CA LYS A 23 0.03 -6.11 -44.68
C LYS A 23 -0.93 -5.07 -45.25
N LEU A 24 -1.53 -4.20 -44.41
CA LEU A 24 -2.47 -3.17 -44.86
C LEU A 24 -1.82 -2.18 -45.82
N PHE A 25 -0.57 -1.77 -45.53
CA PHE A 25 0.15 -0.82 -46.37
C PHE A 25 0.66 -1.44 -47.67
N MET A 26 0.88 -2.77 -47.74
CA MET A 26 1.23 -3.49 -48.97
C MET A 26 0.02 -3.71 -49.89
N ILE A 27 -1.19 -3.72 -49.38
CA ILE A 27 -2.38 -3.90 -50.21
C ILE A 27 -2.67 -2.59 -50.96
N ASN A 28 -2.78 -2.68 -52.26
CA ASN A 28 -3.19 -1.55 -53.10
C ASN A 28 -4.68 -1.67 -53.44
N PHE A 29 -5.49 -0.87 -52.79
CA PHE A 29 -6.91 -0.72 -53.13
C PHE A 29 -7.07 0.22 -54.32
N CYS A 30 -8.13 0.04 -55.13
CA CYS A 30 -8.33 0.84 -56.30
C CYS A 30 -8.72 2.31 -55.95
N GLY A 31 -8.01 3.28 -56.54
CA GLY A 31 -8.33 4.70 -56.49
C GLY A 31 -8.28 5.37 -55.11
N LYS A 32 -9.17 6.33 -54.87
CA LYS A 32 -9.26 7.12 -53.61
C LYS A 32 -9.53 6.27 -52.38
N LYS A 33 -10.13 5.08 -52.54
CA LYS A 33 -10.38 4.15 -51.42
C LYS A 33 -9.10 3.68 -50.73
N ASN A 34 -8.01 3.51 -51.47
CA ASN A 34 -6.71 3.11 -50.89
C ASN A 34 -6.21 4.11 -49.86
N TYR A 35 -6.30 5.39 -50.19
CA TYR A 35 -5.85 6.47 -49.32
C TYR A 35 -6.75 6.59 -48.07
N LEU A 36 -8.06 6.57 -48.28
CA LEU A 36 -9.03 6.66 -47.18
C LEU A 36 -8.87 5.52 -46.15
N ILE A 37 -8.71 4.28 -46.59
CA ILE A 37 -8.55 3.11 -45.69
C ILE A 37 -7.27 3.25 -44.86
N LYS A 38 -6.15 3.66 -45.49
CA LYS A 38 -4.88 3.84 -44.76
C LYS A 38 -4.93 4.97 -43.76
N ILE A 39 -5.57 6.10 -44.11
CA ILE A 39 -5.79 7.21 -43.18
C ILE A 39 -6.70 6.78 -42.03
N SER A 40 -7.84 6.16 -42.31
CA SER A 40 -8.76 5.69 -41.27
C SER A 40 -8.05 4.76 -40.30
N TYR A 41 -7.21 3.85 -40.79
CA TYR A 41 -6.41 2.98 -39.92
C TYR A 41 -5.46 3.78 -39.02
N VAL A 42 -4.73 4.74 -39.55
CA VAL A 42 -3.82 5.60 -38.78
C VAL A 42 -4.61 6.38 -37.70
N VAL A 43 -5.74 6.98 -38.11
CA VAL A 43 -6.61 7.72 -37.17
C VAL A 43 -7.11 6.81 -36.02
N ILE A 44 -7.56 5.59 -36.37
CA ILE A 44 -8.02 4.62 -35.36
C ILE A 44 -6.88 4.26 -34.40
N ILE A 45 -5.68 4.01 -34.87
CA ILE A 45 -4.52 3.72 -34.04
C ILE A 45 -4.20 4.91 -33.11
N ILE A 46 -4.18 6.13 -33.65
CA ILE A 46 -3.96 7.34 -32.85
C ILE A 46 -5.02 7.45 -31.75
N LEU A 47 -6.30 7.26 -32.07
CA LEU A 47 -7.39 7.33 -31.11
C LEU A 47 -7.25 6.25 -30.03
N LEU A 48 -6.93 5.00 -30.41
CA LEU A 48 -6.75 3.91 -29.46
C LEU A 48 -5.64 4.19 -28.43
N PHE A 49 -4.55 4.84 -28.84
CA PHE A 49 -3.47 5.20 -27.93
C PHE A 49 -3.69 6.53 -27.21
N SER A 50 -4.48 7.46 -27.79
CA SER A 50 -4.73 8.76 -27.18
C SER A 50 -5.87 8.72 -26.15
N LEU A 51 -6.90 7.90 -26.37
CA LEU A 51 -8.04 7.82 -25.45
C LEU A 51 -7.63 7.42 -24.01
N PRO A 52 -6.79 6.39 -23.79
CA PRO A 52 -6.33 6.03 -22.44
C PRO A 52 -5.45 7.08 -21.76
N LEU A 53 -4.93 8.06 -22.50
CA LEU A 53 -4.18 9.18 -21.90
C LEU A 53 -5.11 10.13 -21.15
N ILE A 54 -6.38 10.21 -21.53
CA ILE A 54 -7.33 11.23 -21.05
C ILE A 54 -8.50 10.58 -20.29
N PHE A 55 -8.92 9.39 -20.70
CA PHE A 55 -10.07 8.69 -20.13
C PHE A 55 -9.72 7.33 -19.52
N PRO A 56 -10.37 6.92 -18.41
CA PRO A 56 -11.27 7.74 -17.58
C PRO A 56 -10.49 8.77 -16.75
N GLU A 57 -11.15 9.85 -16.33
CA GLU A 57 -10.50 10.99 -15.66
C GLU A 57 -9.69 10.58 -14.41
N ASN A 58 -10.20 9.63 -13.64
CA ASN A 58 -9.57 9.20 -12.38
C ASN A 58 -8.53 8.07 -12.54
N SER A 59 -8.35 7.50 -13.72
CA SER A 59 -7.43 6.36 -13.94
C SER A 59 -6.79 6.38 -15.34
N ASN A 60 -6.63 7.56 -15.92
CA ASN A 60 -5.91 7.72 -17.18
C ASN A 60 -4.38 7.67 -16.99
N TRP A 61 -3.66 7.47 -18.09
CA TRP A 61 -2.20 7.30 -18.04
C TRP A 61 -1.43 8.57 -17.65
N ILE A 62 -2.06 9.73 -17.72
CA ILE A 62 -1.45 10.99 -17.28
C ILE A 62 -1.55 11.11 -15.76
N ASN A 63 -2.72 10.82 -15.20
CA ASN A 63 -2.98 11.03 -13.78
C ASN A 63 -2.48 9.89 -12.86
N ILE A 64 -2.48 8.63 -13.37
CA ILE A 64 -1.99 7.48 -12.57
C ILE A 64 -0.52 7.61 -12.16
N PRO A 65 0.43 8.04 -13.04
CA PRO A 65 1.83 8.18 -12.62
C PRO A 65 2.04 9.31 -11.61
N ASP A 66 1.30 10.41 -11.74
CA ASP A 66 1.44 11.56 -10.87
C ASP A 66 0.78 11.33 -9.50
N ASN A 67 -0.28 10.51 -9.49
CA ASN A 67 -1.09 10.24 -8.31
C ASN A 67 -1.39 8.74 -8.19
N PRO A 68 -0.40 7.89 -7.89
CA PRO A 68 -0.63 6.46 -7.73
C PRO A 68 -1.57 6.23 -6.53
N ALA A 69 -2.75 5.69 -6.81
CA ALA A 69 -3.83 5.50 -5.82
C ALA A 69 -3.36 4.76 -4.56
N THR A 70 -2.43 3.81 -4.72
CA THR A 70 -1.86 3.05 -3.60
C THR A 70 -1.06 3.89 -2.62
N ILE A 71 -0.34 4.93 -3.09
CA ILE A 71 0.41 5.85 -2.22
C ILE A 71 -0.54 6.85 -1.55
N PHE A 72 -1.51 7.38 -2.29
CA PHE A 72 -2.44 8.39 -1.75
C PHE A 72 -3.42 7.84 -0.73
N THR A 73 -3.84 6.60 -0.88
CA THR A 73 -4.84 6.02 0.03
C THR A 73 -4.22 5.11 1.08
N GLY A 74 -2.97 4.66 0.87
CA GLY A 74 -2.38 3.58 1.68
C GLY A 74 -3.24 2.31 1.70
N ALA A 75 -4.48 2.45 1.29
CA ALA A 75 -5.51 1.43 1.16
C ALA A 75 -6.45 1.82 0.00
N THR A 76 -7.25 0.89 -0.46
CA THR A 76 -8.15 1.07 -1.63
C THR A 76 -9.35 1.98 -1.38
N GLN A 77 -9.43 2.67 -0.25
CA GLN A 77 -10.60 3.48 0.14
C GLN A 77 -10.33 4.98 0.05
N ASN A 78 -11.27 5.69 -0.53
CA ASN A 78 -11.33 7.14 -0.62
C ASN A 78 -11.82 7.79 0.68
N PRO A 79 -11.44 9.06 0.98
CA PRO A 79 -10.72 9.96 0.09
C PRO A 79 -9.21 9.71 0.07
N PRO A 80 -8.51 10.06 -1.02
CA PRO A 80 -7.06 10.03 -1.05
C PRO A 80 -6.48 11.03 -0.03
N THR A 81 -5.43 10.62 0.67
CA THR A 81 -4.71 11.45 1.63
C THR A 81 -3.26 11.65 1.15
N ASN A 82 -2.62 12.72 1.61
CA ASN A 82 -1.21 12.97 1.33
C ASN A 82 -0.27 12.41 2.41
N ASP A 83 -0.81 11.72 3.41
CA ASP A 83 -0.09 11.30 4.62
C ASP A 83 1.20 10.56 4.29
N TRP A 84 1.15 9.62 3.33
CA TRP A 84 2.34 8.91 2.90
C TRP A 84 3.37 9.82 2.22
N LEU A 85 2.95 10.71 1.34
CA LEU A 85 3.86 11.62 0.65
C LEU A 85 4.53 12.59 1.62
N GLU A 86 3.76 13.15 2.54
CA GLU A 86 4.26 14.06 3.57
C GLU A 86 5.21 13.34 4.53
N SER A 87 4.89 12.11 4.94
CA SER A 87 5.75 11.30 5.80
C SER A 87 7.06 10.92 5.11
N LEU A 88 7.01 10.53 3.84
CA LEU A 88 8.20 10.17 3.07
C LEU A 88 9.09 11.39 2.80
N GLU A 89 8.50 12.55 2.53
CA GLU A 89 9.23 13.81 2.43
C GLU A 89 9.86 14.20 3.76
N TRP A 90 9.11 14.07 4.86
CA TRP A 90 9.65 14.32 6.20
C TRP A 90 10.86 13.42 6.50
N ILE A 91 10.77 12.13 6.22
CA ILE A 91 11.88 11.18 6.38
C ILE A 91 13.09 11.65 5.57
N LYS A 92 12.89 12.02 4.31
CA LYS A 92 13.96 12.50 3.43
C LYS A 92 14.66 13.72 3.97
N LEU A 93 13.92 14.68 4.51
CA LEU A 93 14.46 15.97 4.94
C LEU A 93 15.01 15.95 6.36
N ASN A 94 14.52 15.06 7.24
CA ASN A 94 14.80 15.12 8.67
C ASN A 94 15.62 13.93 9.20
N THR A 95 16.01 12.99 8.35
CA THR A 95 16.88 11.87 8.74
C THR A 95 18.20 11.93 7.99
N THR A 96 19.23 11.25 8.51
CA THR A 96 20.52 11.17 7.84
C THR A 96 20.42 10.35 6.56
N GLU A 97 21.27 10.63 5.56
CA GLU A 97 21.27 9.91 4.27
C GLU A 97 21.46 8.39 4.43
N ASN A 98 22.22 7.97 5.43
CA ASN A 98 22.49 6.56 5.71
C ASN A 98 21.48 5.94 6.69
N ALA A 99 20.41 6.66 7.05
CA ALA A 99 19.44 6.16 8.01
C ALA A 99 18.79 4.85 7.49
N LYS A 100 18.71 3.87 8.39
CA LYS A 100 18.04 2.61 8.15
C LYS A 100 16.66 2.59 8.80
N ILE A 101 15.66 2.45 7.97
CA ILE A 101 14.26 2.48 8.36
C ILE A 101 13.74 1.04 8.50
N ILE A 102 13.12 0.76 9.64
CA ILE A 102 12.37 -0.48 9.86
C ILE A 102 10.90 -0.19 9.62
N SER A 103 10.30 -0.90 8.70
CA SER A 103 8.87 -0.85 8.39
C SER A 103 8.40 -2.22 7.94
N TRP A 104 7.10 -2.44 7.84
CA TRP A 104 6.61 -3.61 7.14
C TRP A 104 7.02 -3.57 5.66
N TRP A 105 7.26 -4.73 5.07
CA TRP A 105 7.80 -4.85 3.70
C TRP A 105 6.94 -4.17 2.63
N ASP A 106 5.63 -4.01 2.86
CA ASP A 106 4.72 -3.33 1.93
C ASP A 106 5.18 -1.91 1.55
N TYR A 107 5.90 -1.24 2.43
CA TYR A 107 6.27 0.17 2.29
C TYR A 107 7.72 0.37 1.83
N GLY A 108 8.49 -0.71 1.75
CA GLY A 108 9.92 -0.64 1.50
C GLY A 108 10.29 0.10 0.22
N TYR A 109 9.61 -0.17 -0.88
CA TYR A 109 9.87 0.52 -2.14
C TYR A 109 9.52 2.02 -2.09
N TRP A 110 8.46 2.40 -1.38
CA TRP A 110 8.12 3.82 -1.23
C TRP A 110 9.20 4.56 -0.43
N ILE A 111 9.63 3.99 0.69
CA ILE A 111 10.69 4.56 1.51
C ILE A 111 11.98 4.67 0.70
N THR A 112 12.37 3.61 0.00
CA THR A 112 13.62 3.61 -0.78
C THR A 112 13.60 4.61 -1.93
N THR A 113 12.48 4.68 -2.67
CA THR A 113 12.42 5.51 -3.89
C THR A 113 12.07 6.96 -3.64
N LEU A 114 11.22 7.26 -2.65
CA LEU A 114 10.73 8.62 -2.41
C LEU A 114 11.46 9.32 -1.27
N SER A 115 11.85 8.58 -0.22
CA SER A 115 12.64 9.16 0.86
C SER A 115 14.14 9.06 0.65
N ASP A 116 14.59 8.22 -0.30
CA ASP A 116 16.01 7.95 -0.53
C ASP A 116 16.71 7.43 0.73
N ARG A 117 16.05 6.51 1.46
CA ARG A 117 16.56 5.87 2.68
C ARG A 117 16.57 4.37 2.56
N THR A 118 17.49 3.73 3.27
CA THR A 118 17.60 2.26 3.27
C THR A 118 16.52 1.63 4.14
N THR A 119 15.86 0.59 3.63
CA THR A 119 14.93 -0.26 4.40
C THR A 119 15.54 -1.62 4.70
N TYR A 120 15.10 -2.25 5.79
CA TYR A 120 15.55 -3.59 6.15
C TYR A 120 14.86 -4.69 5.34
N VAL A 121 13.61 -4.46 4.97
CA VAL A 121 12.78 -5.32 4.12
C VAL A 121 12.02 -4.47 3.11
N ASP A 122 11.68 -5.06 1.96
CA ASP A 122 10.95 -4.41 0.89
C ASP A 122 9.98 -5.38 0.18
N ASN A 123 9.27 -4.85 -0.82
CA ASN A 123 8.25 -5.57 -1.58
C ASN A 123 8.81 -6.74 -2.43
N ALA A 124 10.13 -6.87 -2.59
CA ALA A 124 10.73 -8.02 -3.24
C ALA A 124 10.61 -9.30 -2.39
N THR A 125 10.48 -9.16 -1.07
CA THR A 125 10.28 -10.25 -0.10
C THR A 125 11.28 -11.41 -0.25
N LEU A 126 12.53 -11.10 -0.58
CA LEU A 126 13.54 -12.12 -0.90
C LEU A 126 14.16 -12.80 0.33
N ASN A 127 13.94 -12.27 1.52
CA ASN A 127 14.55 -12.78 2.75
C ASN A 127 13.54 -12.97 3.87
N ASP A 128 13.03 -14.19 3.99
CA ASP A 128 12.04 -14.56 5.02
C ASP A 128 12.53 -14.30 6.44
N ASN A 129 13.83 -14.49 6.71
CA ASN A 129 14.40 -14.23 8.03
C ASN A 129 14.35 -12.74 8.40
N HIS A 130 14.56 -11.86 7.43
CA HIS A 130 14.44 -10.41 7.65
C HIS A 130 12.99 -10.03 7.92
N ILE A 131 12.03 -10.56 7.14
CA ILE A 131 10.60 -10.34 7.34
C ILE A 131 10.17 -10.83 8.72
N ARG A 132 10.63 -12.03 9.12
CA ARG A 132 10.38 -12.58 10.46
C ARG A 132 10.93 -11.68 11.56
N LYS A 133 12.15 -11.16 11.41
CA LYS A 133 12.73 -10.23 12.40
C LYS A 133 11.89 -8.96 12.56
N VAL A 134 11.42 -8.36 11.46
CA VAL A 134 10.53 -7.18 11.51
C VAL A 134 9.22 -7.51 12.20
N ALA A 135 8.58 -8.64 11.86
CA ALA A 135 7.37 -9.10 12.53
C ALA A 135 7.62 -9.30 14.05
N SER A 136 8.78 -9.85 14.42
CA SER A 136 9.18 -10.02 15.81
C SER A 136 9.38 -8.69 16.53
N VAL A 137 9.95 -7.67 15.86
CA VAL A 137 10.06 -6.31 16.41
C VAL A 137 8.69 -5.76 16.78
N PHE A 138 7.70 -5.90 15.89
CA PHE A 138 6.37 -5.37 16.16
C PHE A 138 5.63 -6.09 17.29
N MET A 139 5.82 -7.39 17.40
CA MET A 139 5.04 -8.24 18.31
C MET A 139 5.74 -8.58 19.64
N SER A 140 7.02 -8.25 19.80
CA SER A 140 7.75 -8.44 21.04
C SER A 140 7.53 -7.28 22.02
N THR A 141 7.96 -7.47 23.26
CA THR A 141 7.98 -6.38 24.25
C THR A 141 8.89 -5.24 23.78
N PRO A 142 8.67 -3.99 24.21
CA PRO A 142 9.54 -2.88 23.85
C PRO A 142 11.03 -3.17 24.13
N GLU A 143 11.36 -3.84 25.22
CA GLU A 143 12.73 -4.19 25.61
C GLU A 143 13.38 -5.18 24.64
N ASP A 144 12.64 -6.22 24.22
CA ASP A 144 13.16 -7.21 23.28
C ASP A 144 13.18 -6.65 21.84
N SER A 145 12.20 -5.86 21.48
CA SER A 145 12.18 -5.12 20.21
C SER A 145 13.38 -4.19 20.09
N TRP A 146 13.73 -3.49 21.17
CA TRP A 146 14.92 -2.63 21.20
C TRP A 146 16.23 -3.41 20.94
N LYS A 147 16.36 -4.63 21.52
CA LYS A 147 17.52 -5.51 21.24
C LYS A 147 17.57 -5.89 19.76
N LEU A 148 16.43 -6.31 19.20
CA LEU A 148 16.35 -6.65 17.77
C LEU A 148 16.67 -5.45 16.86
N LEU A 149 16.15 -4.28 17.16
CA LEU A 149 16.42 -3.06 16.42
C LEU A 149 17.92 -2.69 16.45
N ASN A 150 18.57 -2.83 17.59
CA ASN A 150 20.02 -2.63 17.71
C ASN A 150 20.82 -3.63 16.87
N GLU A 151 20.45 -4.91 16.88
CA GLU A 151 21.08 -5.93 16.02
C GLU A 151 20.93 -5.61 14.53
N MET A 152 19.79 -5.01 14.15
CA MET A 152 19.50 -4.61 12.77
C MET A 152 20.19 -3.28 12.39
N ASN A 153 20.80 -2.58 13.34
CA ASN A 153 21.31 -1.22 13.20
C ASN A 153 20.23 -0.27 12.67
N ALA A 154 19.06 -0.31 13.28
CA ALA A 154 17.91 0.50 12.92
C ALA A 154 18.02 1.91 13.51
N ASP A 155 17.73 2.93 12.73
CA ASP A 155 17.68 4.31 13.18
C ASP A 155 16.24 4.76 13.46
N TYR A 156 15.29 4.28 12.66
CA TYR A 156 13.88 4.65 12.76
C TYR A 156 12.97 3.45 12.55
N VAL A 157 11.79 3.53 13.14
CA VAL A 157 10.67 2.59 12.91
C VAL A 157 9.51 3.39 12.33
N VAL A 158 8.95 2.91 11.21
CA VAL A 158 7.76 3.48 10.58
C VAL A 158 6.62 2.50 10.70
N VAL A 159 5.50 2.95 11.23
CA VAL A 159 4.25 2.22 11.37
C VAL A 159 3.17 2.98 10.64
N PHE A 160 2.37 2.29 9.86
CA PHE A 160 1.20 2.87 9.19
C PHE A 160 -0.07 2.39 9.89
N LEU A 161 -0.90 3.33 10.31
CA LEU A 161 -2.21 3.07 10.91
C LEU A 161 -3.29 3.66 10.00
N ALA A 162 -4.22 2.82 9.59
CA ALA A 162 -5.40 3.28 8.86
C ALA A 162 -6.51 3.63 9.87
N VAL A 163 -6.83 4.91 9.96
CA VAL A 163 -7.74 5.46 10.96
C VAL A 163 -8.93 6.10 10.29
N VAL A 164 -10.13 5.77 10.74
CA VAL A 164 -11.38 6.39 10.29
C VAL A 164 -12.04 7.09 11.47
N ASP A 165 -12.26 8.38 11.34
CA ASP A 165 -13.09 9.14 12.28
C ASP A 165 -14.56 8.77 12.09
N ILE A 166 -15.18 8.20 13.10
CA ILE A 166 -16.60 7.78 13.06
C ILE A 166 -17.54 8.87 13.61
N GLY A 167 -17.00 10.03 13.98
CA GLY A 167 -17.75 11.20 14.37
C GLY A 167 -18.58 11.02 15.65
N ASN A 168 -18.06 11.51 16.75
CA ASN A 168 -18.95 11.95 17.80
C ASN A 168 -19.29 13.42 17.46
N ASN A 169 -20.54 13.84 17.55
CA ASN A 169 -20.99 15.23 17.29
C ASN A 169 -20.33 16.30 18.19
N SER A 170 -19.30 15.91 18.94
CA SER A 170 -18.47 16.73 19.80
C SER A 170 -17.04 16.76 19.24
N THR A 171 -16.56 17.93 18.86
CA THR A 171 -15.18 18.18 18.42
C THR A 171 -14.14 17.94 19.52
N ASP A 172 -14.57 17.78 20.76
CA ASP A 172 -13.68 17.69 21.92
C ASP A 172 -13.34 16.23 22.30
N ASP A 173 -13.98 15.23 21.71
CA ASP A 173 -13.77 13.82 22.05
C ASP A 173 -14.00 12.91 20.81
N PRO A 174 -13.13 12.98 19.80
CA PRO A 174 -13.31 12.21 18.57
C PRO A 174 -13.13 10.71 18.83
N LEU A 175 -13.94 9.89 18.16
CA LEU A 175 -13.84 8.44 18.17
C LEU A 175 -13.35 7.94 16.82
N TYR A 176 -12.45 6.97 16.89
CA TYR A 176 -11.81 6.39 15.71
C TYR A 176 -12.05 4.89 15.62
N VAL A 177 -12.04 4.37 14.40
CA VAL A 177 -11.95 2.94 14.10
C VAL A 177 -10.61 2.68 13.42
N LEU A 178 -9.90 1.68 13.90
CA LEU A 178 -8.71 1.13 13.28
C LEU A 178 -9.05 -0.13 12.48
N GLY A 179 -8.15 -0.56 11.62
CA GLY A 179 -8.25 -1.88 11.00
C GLY A 179 -8.72 -1.90 9.55
N THR A 180 -8.50 -0.82 8.82
CA THR A 180 -8.90 -0.70 7.42
C THR A 180 -7.75 -0.83 6.41
N GLY A 181 -6.57 -1.29 6.82
CA GLY A 181 -5.46 -1.55 5.89
C GLY A 181 -4.07 -1.17 6.38
N GLY A 182 -3.94 -0.60 7.59
CA GLY A 182 -2.67 -0.32 8.23
C GLY A 182 -2.04 -1.56 8.88
N ASP A 183 -0.98 -1.35 9.66
CA ASP A 183 -0.26 -2.42 10.34
C ASP A 183 -1.09 -3.06 11.45
N GLU A 184 -2.03 -2.31 12.05
CA GLU A 184 -3.02 -2.82 13.01
C GLU A 184 -3.88 -3.95 12.42
N SER A 185 -4.12 -3.96 11.14
CA SER A 185 -4.89 -5.00 10.44
C SER A 185 -4.07 -6.25 10.12
N LYS A 186 -2.75 -6.20 10.29
CA LYS A 186 -1.80 -7.25 9.91
C LYS A 186 -1.32 -8.09 11.10
N ILE A 187 -1.84 -7.87 12.30
CA ILE A 187 -1.37 -8.52 13.54
C ILE A 187 -1.42 -10.05 13.45
N VAL A 188 -2.44 -10.62 12.81
CA VAL A 188 -2.53 -12.07 12.56
C VAL A 188 -1.35 -12.56 11.72
N TRP A 189 -0.92 -11.79 10.73
CA TRP A 189 0.22 -12.12 9.89
C TRP A 189 1.54 -11.96 10.64
N PHE A 190 1.71 -10.87 11.38
CA PHE A 190 2.90 -10.66 12.19
C PHE A 190 3.09 -11.79 13.21
N THR A 191 2.04 -12.17 13.94
CA THR A 191 2.10 -13.25 14.92
C THR A 191 2.46 -14.60 14.29
N ARG A 192 1.87 -14.93 13.14
CA ARG A 192 2.18 -16.18 12.42
C ARG A 192 3.61 -16.20 11.88
N ILE A 193 4.08 -15.11 11.31
CA ILE A 193 5.42 -14.99 10.74
C ILE A 193 6.47 -15.00 11.84
N ALA A 194 6.21 -14.34 12.98
CA ALA A 194 7.08 -14.34 14.15
C ALA A 194 6.95 -15.60 15.02
N GLU A 195 6.02 -16.50 14.68
CA GLU A 195 5.73 -17.75 15.41
C GLU A 195 5.23 -17.52 16.86
N PHE A 196 4.50 -16.43 17.07
CA PHE A 196 3.84 -16.16 18.34
C PHE A 196 2.41 -16.73 18.39
N PRO A 197 1.89 -17.08 19.58
CA PRO A 197 0.51 -17.55 19.75
C PRO A 197 -0.49 -16.42 19.47
N VAL A 198 -1.27 -16.53 18.40
CA VAL A 198 -2.26 -15.51 17.98
C VAL A 198 -3.23 -15.15 19.09
N ALA A 199 -3.66 -16.15 19.90
CA ALA A 199 -4.62 -15.96 21.00
C ALA A 199 -4.14 -15.01 22.11
N ASN A 200 -2.86 -14.69 22.18
CA ASN A 200 -2.37 -13.68 23.13
C ASN A 200 -2.71 -12.24 22.68
N PHE A 201 -2.89 -12.03 21.37
CA PHE A 201 -2.96 -10.70 20.78
C PHE A 201 -4.35 -10.35 20.22
N ILE A 202 -5.15 -11.37 19.89
CA ILE A 202 -6.47 -11.23 19.28
C ILE A 202 -7.46 -12.10 20.03
N GLU A 203 -8.62 -11.52 20.37
CA GLU A 203 -9.72 -12.21 21.03
C GLU A 203 -10.33 -13.31 20.14
N SER A 204 -11.18 -14.14 20.73
CA SER A 204 -11.82 -15.26 20.06
C SER A 204 -12.74 -14.87 18.88
N ASP A 205 -13.14 -13.61 18.79
CA ASP A 205 -13.91 -13.05 17.69
C ASP A 205 -13.07 -12.84 16.41
N GLY A 206 -11.74 -13.00 16.53
CA GLY A 206 -10.79 -12.86 15.42
C GLY A 206 -10.55 -11.42 14.96
N LYS A 207 -11.02 -10.42 15.70
CA LYS A 207 -10.97 -8.99 15.31
C LYS A 207 -10.49 -8.08 16.45
N THR A 208 -11.02 -8.27 17.65
CA THR A 208 -10.71 -7.42 18.81
C THR A 208 -9.31 -7.69 19.30
N LEU A 209 -8.52 -6.63 19.46
CA LEU A 209 -7.18 -6.72 20.02
C LEU A 209 -7.24 -6.83 21.53
N THR A 210 -6.43 -7.73 22.09
CA THR A 210 -6.39 -7.96 23.53
C THR A 210 -5.73 -6.82 24.30
N PRO A 211 -6.02 -6.62 25.57
CA PRO A 211 -5.22 -5.73 26.43
C PRO A 211 -3.73 -6.08 26.43
N TYR A 212 -3.41 -7.39 26.35
CA TYR A 212 -2.02 -7.85 26.29
C TYR A 212 -1.28 -7.26 25.08
N PHE A 213 -1.92 -7.17 23.91
CA PHE A 213 -1.33 -6.56 22.72
C PHE A 213 -0.89 -5.12 23.00
N TYR A 214 -1.78 -4.28 23.53
CA TYR A 214 -1.47 -2.86 23.81
C TYR A 214 -0.42 -2.69 24.90
N ASP A 215 -0.45 -3.55 25.92
CA ASP A 215 0.42 -3.41 27.08
C ASP A 215 1.82 -3.99 26.86
N ASN A 216 1.95 -5.01 26.02
CA ASN A 216 3.16 -5.82 25.95
C ASN A 216 3.81 -5.90 24.57
N THR A 217 3.28 -5.23 23.53
CA THR A 217 3.94 -5.24 22.24
C THR A 217 4.48 -3.87 21.84
N MET A 218 5.57 -3.85 21.06
CA MET A 218 6.09 -2.62 20.49
C MET A 218 5.04 -1.93 19.61
N LEU A 219 4.36 -2.67 18.73
CA LEU A 219 3.32 -2.11 17.87
C LEU A 219 2.18 -1.52 18.69
N GLY A 220 1.70 -2.23 19.71
CA GLY A 220 0.65 -1.73 20.59
C GLY A 220 1.04 -0.43 21.31
N LYS A 221 2.32 -0.28 21.71
CA LYS A 221 2.84 0.96 22.31
C LYS A 221 3.03 2.10 21.30
N LEU A 222 3.20 1.78 20.03
CA LEU A 222 3.33 2.78 18.96
C LEU A 222 1.97 3.31 18.45
N ILE A 223 0.86 2.63 18.78
CA ILE A 223 -0.48 3.12 18.47
C ILE A 223 -0.81 4.28 19.41
N PRO A 224 -1.02 5.52 18.89
CA PRO A 224 -1.22 6.71 19.72
C PRO A 224 -2.67 6.85 20.25
N PHE A 225 -3.47 5.79 20.13
CA PHE A 225 -4.88 5.77 20.48
C PHE A 225 -5.16 4.81 21.63
N THR A 226 -6.08 5.21 22.51
CA THR A 226 -6.53 4.37 23.62
C THR A 226 -7.78 3.58 23.23
N PRO A 227 -7.78 2.24 23.32
CA PRO A 227 -8.96 1.44 23.03
C PRO A 227 -10.05 1.67 24.07
N VAL A 228 -11.28 1.84 23.62
CA VAL A 228 -12.47 1.98 24.46
C VAL A 228 -13.60 1.11 23.90
N VAL A 229 -14.54 0.72 24.75
CA VAL A 229 -15.72 -0.04 24.31
C VAL A 229 -16.81 0.95 23.94
N TYR A 230 -17.33 0.80 22.73
CA TYR A 230 -18.49 1.54 22.24
C TYR A 230 -19.69 0.60 22.11
N TYR A 231 -20.79 0.94 22.75
CA TYR A 231 -22.04 0.21 22.66
C TYR A 231 -22.89 0.79 21.51
N HIS A 232 -23.31 -0.07 20.57
CA HIS A 232 -24.21 0.29 19.49
C HIS A 232 -25.66 0.06 19.88
N PRO A 233 -26.44 1.11 20.20
CA PRO A 233 -27.82 0.95 20.66
C PRO A 233 -28.78 0.29 19.65
N GLN A 234 -28.43 0.36 18.35
CA GLN A 234 -29.27 -0.17 17.27
C GLN A 234 -29.06 -1.67 17.00
N THR A 235 -27.87 -2.17 17.27
CA THR A 235 -27.52 -3.59 17.07
C THR A 235 -27.37 -4.34 18.38
N GLU A 236 -27.39 -3.65 19.51
CA GLU A 236 -27.11 -4.18 20.86
C GLU A 236 -25.73 -4.85 20.98
N GLU A 237 -24.78 -4.46 20.14
CA GLU A 237 -23.43 -5.00 20.10
C GLU A 237 -22.42 -4.01 20.66
N ASN A 238 -21.35 -4.56 21.25
CA ASN A 238 -20.17 -3.80 21.64
C ASN A 238 -19.11 -3.88 20.54
N SER A 239 -18.45 -2.77 20.27
CA SER A 239 -17.28 -2.74 19.40
C SER A 239 -16.12 -2.02 20.07
N GLN A 240 -14.89 -2.38 19.70
CA GLN A 240 -13.70 -1.65 20.09
C GLN A 240 -13.55 -0.43 19.18
N VAL A 241 -13.48 0.74 19.78
CA VAL A 241 -13.17 2.01 19.14
C VAL A 241 -12.02 2.67 19.90
N TYR A 242 -11.54 3.82 19.42
CA TYR A 242 -10.31 4.43 19.91
C TYR A 242 -10.51 5.93 20.16
N LYS A 243 -9.82 6.45 21.18
CA LYS A 243 -9.74 7.87 21.51
C LYS A 243 -8.29 8.36 21.43
#